data_b2ecc981b3de33096c602c349d3162b6
#
_entry.id   b2ecc981b3de33096c602c349d3162b6
#
_cell.length_a   1.000
_cell.length_b   1.000
_cell.length_c   1.000
_cell.angle_alpha   90.00
_cell.angle_beta   90.00
_cell.angle_gamma   90.00
#
_symmetry.space_group_name_H-M   'P 1'
#
loop_
_entity.id
_entity.type
_entity.pdbx_description
1 polymer ?
#
loop_
_entity_poly.entity_id
_entity_poly.type
_entity_poly.pdbx_seq_one_letter_code
_entity_poly.pdbx_strand_id
1 'polypeptide(L)'
;GVVLNLMKVDGLSLQKLSGPLRSDPEVVTAAVAQNWEALKFAAARFRADPMVMCGAVAQNADAFKLAPKEIWADRKVLLAAVKHDGMALQYASMRLRADKKLVLAAVRSDPSALQLASETLQRDPDILGAAERSRRAASTVAATAK
;
A
#
# COMPACT_ATOMS: atom_id res chain seq x y z
N GLY A 1 25.99 10.19 -2.51
CA GLY A 1 26.24 11.48 -3.14
C GLY A 1 25.27 12.56 -2.71
N VAL A 2 25.49 13.75 -3.20
CA VAL A 2 24.67 14.94 -2.87
C VAL A 2 23.21 14.72 -3.25
N VAL A 3 22.94 14.13 -4.42
CA VAL A 3 21.56 13.88 -4.91
C VAL A 3 20.82 12.92 -3.99
N LEU A 4 21.45 11.82 -3.57
CA LEU A 4 20.83 10.86 -2.66
C LEU A 4 20.51 11.49 -1.32
N ASN A 5 21.41 12.34 -0.79
CA ASN A 5 21.18 13.04 0.45
C ASN A 5 20.00 14.01 0.34
N LEU A 6 19.88 14.71 -0.81
CA LEU A 6 18.74 15.58 -1.07
C LEU A 6 17.43 14.80 -1.08
N MET A 7 17.40 13.62 -1.71
CA MET A 7 16.19 12.78 -1.76
C MET A 7 15.77 12.28 -0.37
N LYS A 8 16.73 12.06 0.52
CA LYS A 8 16.43 11.64 1.89
C LYS A 8 15.80 12.75 2.73
N VAL A 9 16.04 13.99 2.34
CA VAL A 9 15.51 15.19 3.04
C VAL A 9 14.22 15.68 2.38
N ASP A 10 14.19 15.70 1.06
CA ASP A 10 13.04 16.18 0.28
C ASP A 10 12.89 15.36 -1.00
N GLY A 11 12.09 14.29 -0.92
CA GLY A 11 11.82 13.41 -2.06
C GLY A 11 11.14 14.11 -3.23
N LEU A 12 10.34 15.14 -2.96
CA LEU A 12 9.65 15.87 -4.03
C LEU A 12 10.61 16.69 -4.90
N SER A 13 11.84 16.94 -4.42
CA SER A 13 12.86 17.58 -5.25
C SER A 13 13.24 16.76 -6.48
N LEU A 14 12.79 15.49 -6.56
CA LEU A 14 12.98 14.65 -7.73
C LEU A 14 12.47 15.34 -9.01
N GLN A 15 11.41 16.14 -8.91
CA GLN A 15 10.85 16.88 -10.05
C GLN A 15 11.84 17.86 -10.67
N LYS A 16 12.83 18.30 -9.90
CA LYS A 16 13.83 19.28 -10.35
C LYS A 16 15.06 18.64 -11.01
N LEU A 17 15.13 17.31 -10.93
CA LEU A 17 16.29 16.58 -11.47
C LEU A 17 16.14 16.33 -12.97
N SER A 18 17.28 16.07 -13.64
CA SER A 18 17.30 15.70 -15.06
C SER A 18 16.61 14.35 -15.28
N GLY A 19 16.21 14.10 -16.53
CA GLY A 19 15.60 12.82 -16.91
C GLY A 19 16.42 11.60 -16.51
N PRO A 20 17.74 11.57 -16.77
CA PRO A 20 18.58 10.44 -16.34
C PRO A 20 18.54 10.19 -14.83
N LEU A 21 18.54 11.23 -14.01
CA LEU A 21 18.47 11.09 -12.55
C LEU A 21 17.10 10.62 -12.09
N ARG A 22 16.04 11.05 -12.76
CA ARG A 22 14.67 10.58 -12.48
C ARG A 22 14.46 9.12 -12.92
N SER A 23 15.40 8.56 -13.65
CA SER A 23 15.41 7.16 -14.09
C SER A 23 16.43 6.30 -13.32
N ASP A 24 17.14 6.89 -12.37
CA ASP A 24 18.13 6.18 -11.56
C ASP A 24 17.42 5.47 -10.41
N PRO A 25 17.51 4.11 -10.32
CA PRO A 25 16.81 3.35 -9.26
C PRO A 25 17.14 3.80 -7.84
N GLU A 26 18.38 4.10 -7.55
CA GLU A 26 18.78 4.52 -6.20
C GLU A 26 18.17 5.88 -5.84
N VAL A 27 18.20 6.82 -6.78
CA VAL A 27 17.64 8.15 -6.59
C VAL A 27 16.12 8.07 -6.39
N VAL A 28 15.44 7.33 -7.25
CA VAL A 28 13.98 7.18 -7.18
C VAL A 28 13.57 6.46 -5.89
N THR A 29 14.25 5.38 -5.54
CA THR A 29 13.93 4.62 -4.33
C THR A 29 14.10 5.49 -3.07
N ALA A 30 15.17 6.28 -3.01
CA ALA A 30 15.40 7.20 -1.88
C ALA A 30 14.31 8.28 -1.82
N ALA A 31 13.93 8.84 -2.96
CA ALA A 31 12.90 9.87 -3.05
C ALA A 31 11.53 9.33 -2.61
N VAL A 32 11.14 8.17 -3.10
CA VAL A 32 9.86 7.51 -2.76
C VAL A 32 9.82 7.10 -1.29
N ALA A 33 10.95 6.63 -0.76
CA ALA A 33 11.05 6.27 0.66
C ALA A 33 10.80 7.49 1.56
N GLN A 34 11.20 8.67 1.12
CA GLN A 34 10.98 9.91 1.86
C GLN A 34 9.54 10.42 1.66
N ASN A 35 9.05 10.37 0.41
CA ASN A 35 7.70 10.82 0.08
C ASN A 35 7.19 10.07 -1.16
N TRP A 36 6.14 9.26 -0.99
CA TRP A 36 5.57 8.44 -2.06
C TRP A 36 5.12 9.27 -3.28
N GLU A 37 4.75 10.53 -3.08
CA GLU A 37 4.31 11.40 -4.18
C GLU A 37 5.42 11.66 -5.20
N ALA A 38 6.67 11.41 -4.83
CA ALA A 38 7.80 11.51 -5.75
C ALA A 38 7.63 10.58 -6.97
N LEU A 39 6.81 9.52 -6.86
CA LEU A 39 6.50 8.63 -7.99
C LEU A 39 5.94 9.39 -9.20
N LYS A 40 5.27 10.50 -8.97
CA LYS A 40 4.70 11.33 -10.05
C LYS A 40 5.77 11.86 -10.98
N PHE A 41 6.98 12.03 -10.46
CA PHE A 41 8.11 12.62 -11.19
C PHE A 41 9.13 11.59 -11.66
N ALA A 42 9.01 10.34 -11.22
CA ALA A 42 9.89 9.25 -11.61
C ALA A 42 9.51 8.71 -13.00
N ALA A 43 10.46 8.03 -13.65
CA ALA A 43 10.17 7.34 -14.90
C ALA A 43 9.04 6.33 -14.71
N ALA A 44 8.18 6.18 -15.71
CA ALA A 44 6.98 5.34 -15.63
C ALA A 44 7.27 3.90 -15.21
N ARG A 45 8.43 3.35 -15.57
CA ARG A 45 8.80 1.97 -15.22
C ARG A 45 8.80 1.72 -13.71
N PHE A 46 9.07 2.74 -12.89
CA PHE A 46 9.10 2.60 -11.43
C PHE A 46 7.72 2.45 -10.83
N ARG A 47 6.70 3.00 -11.50
CA ARG A 47 5.31 2.80 -11.07
C ARG A 47 4.82 1.38 -11.33
N ALA A 48 5.51 0.65 -12.21
CA ALA A 48 5.24 -0.75 -12.51
C ALA A 48 6.20 -1.71 -11.78
N ASP A 49 7.11 -1.18 -10.96
CA ASP A 49 8.08 -1.99 -10.20
C ASP A 49 7.49 -2.35 -8.83
N PRO A 50 7.25 -3.66 -8.56
CA PRO A 50 6.67 -4.09 -7.29
C PRO A 50 7.48 -3.64 -6.07
N MET A 51 8.81 -3.63 -6.15
CA MET A 51 9.66 -3.24 -5.03
C MET A 51 9.45 -1.76 -4.66
N VAL A 52 9.42 -0.89 -5.66
CA VAL A 52 9.19 0.54 -5.46
C VAL A 52 7.76 0.77 -4.95
N MET A 53 6.80 0.08 -5.53
CA MET A 53 5.39 0.23 -5.14
C MET A 53 5.12 -0.27 -3.73
N CYS A 54 5.78 -1.33 -3.27
CA CYS A 54 5.64 -1.78 -1.88
C CYS A 54 5.99 -0.67 -0.89
N GLY A 55 7.07 0.05 -1.14
CA GLY A 55 7.47 1.17 -0.28
C GLY A 55 6.48 2.33 -0.33
N ALA A 56 5.97 2.64 -1.51
CA ALA A 56 5.02 3.73 -1.71
C ALA A 56 3.66 3.45 -1.06
N VAL A 57 3.08 2.26 -1.29
CA VAL A 57 1.76 1.91 -0.75
C VAL A 57 1.80 1.72 0.77
N ALA A 58 2.96 1.36 1.34
CA ALA A 58 3.13 1.28 2.78
C ALA A 58 3.03 2.67 3.43
N GLN A 59 3.38 3.72 2.71
CA GLN A 59 3.23 5.10 3.19
C GLN A 59 1.78 5.59 3.02
N ASN A 60 1.18 5.30 1.86
CA ASN A 60 -0.19 5.75 1.55
C ASN A 60 -0.76 4.89 0.43
N ALA A 61 -1.92 4.28 0.67
CA ALA A 61 -2.60 3.43 -0.30
C ALA A 61 -2.98 4.18 -1.60
N ASP A 62 -3.07 5.51 -1.55
CA ASP A 62 -3.34 6.30 -2.76
C ASP A 62 -2.26 6.17 -3.82
N ALA A 63 -1.07 5.65 -3.45
CA ALA A 63 -0.02 5.36 -4.42
C ALA A 63 -0.48 4.37 -5.49
N PHE A 64 -1.48 3.53 -5.20
CA PHE A 64 -2.08 2.63 -6.20
C PHE A 64 -2.70 3.37 -7.38
N LYS A 65 -3.14 4.60 -7.18
CA LYS A 65 -3.72 5.41 -8.26
C LYS A 65 -2.68 5.75 -9.34
N LEU A 66 -1.40 5.70 -8.97
CA LEU A 66 -0.29 5.96 -9.89
C LEU A 66 0.22 4.67 -10.56
N ALA A 67 -0.22 3.51 -10.08
CA ALA A 67 0.27 2.22 -10.54
C ALA A 67 -0.57 1.66 -11.70
N PRO A 68 0.04 0.85 -12.58
CA PRO A 68 -0.72 0.15 -13.61
C PRO A 68 -1.49 -1.03 -13.00
N LYS A 69 -2.40 -1.61 -13.78
CA LYS A 69 -3.25 -2.73 -13.34
C LYS A 69 -2.45 -3.95 -12.89
N GLU A 70 -1.28 -4.17 -13.46
CA GLU A 70 -0.41 -5.29 -13.10
C GLU A 70 -0.02 -5.24 -11.61
N ILE A 71 0.16 -4.04 -11.09
CA ILE A 71 0.47 -3.85 -9.67
C ILE A 71 -0.75 -4.17 -8.79
N TRP A 72 -1.96 -3.85 -9.26
CA TRP A 72 -3.20 -4.17 -8.53
C TRP A 72 -3.42 -5.68 -8.40
N ALA A 73 -2.78 -6.47 -9.26
CA ALA A 73 -2.83 -7.93 -9.24
C ALA A 73 -1.59 -8.54 -8.57
N ASP A 74 -0.67 -7.72 -8.06
CA ASP A 74 0.53 -8.20 -7.39
C ASP A 74 0.26 -8.41 -5.90
N ARG A 75 0.25 -9.67 -5.48
CA ARG A 75 -0.08 -10.06 -4.11
C ARG A 75 0.85 -9.44 -3.06
N LYS A 76 2.15 -9.35 -3.37
CA LYS A 76 3.13 -8.80 -2.43
C LYS A 76 2.89 -7.31 -2.15
N VAL A 77 2.57 -6.56 -3.20
CA VAL A 77 2.28 -5.14 -3.08
C VAL A 77 1.00 -4.92 -2.27
N LEU A 78 -0.05 -5.67 -2.58
CA LEU A 78 -1.31 -5.57 -1.86
C LEU A 78 -1.15 -5.98 -0.39
N LEU A 79 -0.37 -7.03 -0.12
CA LEU A 79 -0.13 -7.47 1.25
C LEU A 79 0.60 -6.40 2.07
N ALA A 80 1.59 -5.73 1.48
CA ALA A 80 2.28 -4.62 2.13
C ALA A 80 1.31 -3.47 2.44
N ALA A 81 0.44 -3.14 1.51
CA ALA A 81 -0.53 -2.06 1.66
C ALA A 81 -1.57 -2.36 2.74
N VAL A 82 -2.19 -3.54 2.72
CA VAL A 82 -3.29 -3.88 3.65
C VAL A 82 -2.82 -4.01 5.10
N LYS A 83 -1.53 -4.28 5.33
CA LYS A 83 -0.98 -4.29 6.69
C LYS A 83 -1.00 -2.91 7.33
N HIS A 84 -0.91 -1.87 6.53
CA HIS A 84 -0.94 -0.48 6.99
C HIS A 84 -2.33 0.15 6.87
N ASP A 85 -3.07 -0.25 5.83
CA ASP A 85 -4.41 0.26 5.56
C ASP A 85 -5.25 -0.85 4.94
N GLY A 86 -6.11 -1.48 5.74
CA GLY A 86 -6.97 -2.57 5.27
C GLY A 86 -7.87 -2.18 4.10
N MET A 87 -8.24 -0.90 4.01
CA MET A 87 -9.07 -0.41 2.91
C MET A 87 -8.32 -0.37 1.57
N ALA A 88 -7.00 -0.57 1.58
CA ALA A 88 -6.24 -0.74 0.34
C ALA A 88 -6.73 -1.93 -0.49
N LEU A 89 -7.46 -2.85 0.11
CA LEU A 89 -8.07 -3.98 -0.59
C LEU A 89 -9.00 -3.52 -1.74
N GLN A 90 -9.52 -2.29 -1.68
CA GLN A 90 -10.33 -1.72 -2.77
C GLN A 90 -9.57 -1.66 -4.10
N TYR A 91 -8.26 -1.58 -4.07
CA TYR A 91 -7.42 -1.55 -5.28
C TYR A 91 -7.06 -2.95 -5.79
N ALA A 92 -7.31 -3.99 -5.00
CA ALA A 92 -6.96 -5.35 -5.37
C ALA A 92 -7.80 -5.85 -6.54
N SER A 93 -7.20 -6.71 -7.37
CA SER A 93 -7.95 -7.41 -8.41
C SER A 93 -8.99 -8.33 -7.75
N MET A 94 -10.01 -8.73 -8.49
CA MET A 94 -11.05 -9.63 -7.98
C MET A 94 -10.44 -10.95 -7.48
N ARG A 95 -9.40 -11.43 -8.15
CA ARG A 95 -8.69 -12.65 -7.74
C ARG A 95 -8.08 -12.50 -6.35
N LEU A 96 -7.46 -11.35 -6.07
CA LEU A 96 -6.84 -11.09 -4.77
C LEU A 96 -7.86 -10.84 -3.67
N ARG A 97 -9.02 -10.29 -4.00
CA ARG A 97 -10.11 -10.15 -3.03
C ARG A 97 -10.69 -11.50 -2.60
N ALA A 98 -10.36 -12.57 -3.33
CA ALA A 98 -10.71 -13.94 -3.00
C ALA A 98 -9.54 -14.69 -2.33
N ASP A 99 -8.42 -14.02 -2.08
CA ASP A 99 -7.27 -14.60 -1.38
C ASP A 99 -7.47 -14.47 0.13
N LYS A 100 -7.69 -15.62 0.77
CA LYS A 100 -8.00 -15.66 2.21
C LYS A 100 -6.93 -15.00 3.08
N LYS A 101 -5.65 -15.24 2.82
CA LYS A 101 -4.55 -14.67 3.63
C LYS A 101 -4.50 -13.16 3.49
N LEU A 102 -4.69 -12.65 2.28
CA LEU A 102 -4.70 -11.22 2.02
C LEU A 102 -5.89 -10.55 2.71
N VAL A 103 -7.07 -11.14 2.59
CA VAL A 103 -8.29 -10.62 3.21
C VAL A 103 -8.18 -10.66 4.74
N LEU A 104 -7.60 -11.73 5.30
CA LEU A 104 -7.35 -11.80 6.75
C LEU A 104 -6.47 -10.64 7.22
N ALA A 105 -5.38 -10.36 6.49
CA ALA A 105 -4.51 -9.23 6.82
C ALA A 105 -5.26 -7.90 6.75
N ALA A 106 -6.09 -7.72 5.74
CA ALA A 106 -6.90 -6.51 5.56
C ALA A 106 -7.90 -6.30 6.70
N VAL A 107 -8.67 -7.33 7.07
CA VAL A 107 -9.68 -7.19 8.14
C VAL A 107 -9.06 -7.07 9.53
N ARG A 108 -7.85 -7.58 9.74
CA ARG A 108 -7.12 -7.35 10.99
C ARG A 108 -6.67 -5.89 11.11
N SER A 109 -6.35 -5.26 10.00
CA SER A 109 -5.99 -3.85 9.96
C SER A 109 -7.23 -2.96 10.08
N ASP A 110 -8.29 -3.29 9.33
CA ASP A 110 -9.55 -2.54 9.34
C ASP A 110 -10.71 -3.51 9.08
N PRO A 111 -11.59 -3.74 10.08
CA PRO A 111 -12.74 -4.65 9.90
C PRO A 111 -13.66 -4.27 8.75
N SER A 112 -13.69 -2.99 8.36
CA SER A 112 -14.52 -2.52 7.25
C SER A 112 -14.07 -3.11 5.90
N ALA A 113 -12.83 -3.60 5.82
CA ALA A 113 -12.32 -4.25 4.61
C ALA A 113 -13.08 -5.53 4.25
N LEU A 114 -13.82 -6.10 5.20
CA LEU A 114 -14.66 -7.28 4.94
C LEU A 114 -15.60 -7.07 3.75
N GLN A 115 -16.14 -5.86 3.59
CA GLN A 115 -17.04 -5.51 2.49
C GLN A 115 -16.38 -5.58 1.12
N LEU A 116 -15.06 -5.52 1.08
CA LEU A 116 -14.27 -5.53 -0.15
C LEU A 116 -13.87 -6.94 -0.58
N ALA A 117 -14.03 -7.93 0.31
CA ALA A 117 -13.69 -9.32 0.02
C ALA A 117 -14.72 -9.96 -0.91
N SER A 118 -14.33 -11.09 -1.54
CA SER A 118 -15.28 -11.87 -2.34
C SER A 118 -16.45 -12.33 -1.44
N GLU A 119 -17.60 -12.57 -2.05
CA GLU A 119 -18.80 -13.03 -1.32
C GLU A 119 -18.53 -14.29 -0.50
N THR A 120 -17.76 -15.22 -1.05
CA THR A 120 -17.39 -16.45 -0.34
C THR A 120 -16.63 -16.16 0.95
N LEU A 121 -15.64 -15.26 0.88
CA LEU A 121 -14.84 -14.91 2.05
C LEU A 121 -15.60 -14.05 3.05
N GLN A 122 -16.58 -13.27 2.61
CA GLN A 122 -17.43 -12.52 3.51
C GLN A 122 -18.23 -13.44 4.45
N ARG A 123 -18.40 -14.70 4.08
CA ARG A 123 -19.11 -15.72 4.87
C ARG A 123 -18.17 -16.70 5.57
N ASP A 124 -16.87 -16.57 5.35
CA ASP A 124 -15.86 -17.47 5.94
C ASP A 124 -15.77 -17.23 7.44
N PRO A 125 -15.95 -18.27 8.29
CA PRO A 125 -15.92 -18.12 9.76
C PRO A 125 -14.59 -17.53 10.27
N ASP A 126 -13.47 -17.88 9.67
CA ASP A 126 -12.15 -17.36 10.08
C ASP A 126 -12.05 -15.87 9.82
N ILE A 127 -12.56 -15.43 8.66
CA ILE A 127 -12.56 -14.01 8.26
C ILE A 127 -13.51 -13.23 9.19
N LEU A 128 -14.73 -13.75 9.41
CA LEU A 128 -15.71 -13.11 10.29
C LEU A 128 -15.19 -13.00 11.72
N GLY A 129 -14.53 -14.05 12.22
CA GLY A 129 -13.93 -14.04 13.53
C GLY A 129 -12.81 -13.02 13.67
N ALA A 130 -11.96 -12.88 12.63
CA ALA A 130 -10.89 -11.89 12.61
C ALA A 130 -11.46 -10.47 12.61
N ALA A 131 -12.50 -10.22 11.82
CA ALA A 131 -13.16 -8.91 11.76
C ALA A 131 -13.76 -8.52 13.11
N GLU A 132 -14.40 -9.47 13.78
CA GLU A 132 -15.00 -9.22 15.09
C GLU A 132 -13.94 -8.95 16.16
N ARG A 133 -12.85 -9.72 16.18
CA ARG A 133 -11.74 -9.47 17.11
C ARG A 133 -11.13 -8.07 16.89
N SER A 134 -11.00 -7.65 15.64
CA SER A 134 -10.49 -6.34 15.30
C SER A 134 -11.44 -5.22 15.78
N ARG A 135 -12.76 -5.40 15.62
CA ARG A 135 -13.77 -4.45 16.11
C ARG A 135 -13.75 -4.34 17.62
N ARG A 136 -13.62 -5.47 18.33
CA ARG A 136 -13.54 -5.49 19.80
C ARG A 136 -12.29 -4.79 20.30
N ALA A 137 -11.14 -5.03 19.65
CA ALA A 137 -9.89 -4.37 20.02
C ALA A 137 -10.00 -2.86 19.86
N ALA A 138 -10.56 -2.37 18.75
CA ALA A 138 -10.79 -0.96 18.50
C ALA A 138 -11.73 -0.33 19.53
N SER A 139 -12.80 -1.05 19.88
CA SER A 139 -13.77 -0.60 20.88
C SER A 139 -13.17 -0.51 22.28
N THR A 140 -12.30 -1.48 22.65
CA THR A 140 -11.61 -1.47 23.95
C THR A 140 -10.66 -0.29 24.04
N VAL A 141 -9.89 -0.01 22.97
CA VAL A 141 -8.99 1.14 22.91
C VAL A 141 -9.77 2.46 23.04
N ALA A 142 -10.91 2.58 22.36
CA ALA A 142 -11.77 3.75 22.44
C ALA A 142 -12.34 3.93 23.85
N ALA A 143 -12.72 2.83 24.53
CA ALA A 143 -13.24 2.89 25.89
C ALA A 143 -12.18 3.30 26.91
N THR A 144 -10.92 2.87 26.72
CA THR A 144 -9.83 3.23 27.65
C THR A 144 -9.29 4.65 27.42
N ALA A 145 -9.55 5.23 26.24
CA ALA A 145 -9.12 6.60 25.91
C ALA A 145 -10.02 7.68 26.54
N LYS A 146 -11.16 7.29 27.11
CA LYS A 146 -12.07 8.18 27.84
C LYS A 146 -11.65 8.22 29.33
#